data_fcf9bebe824b94ab09f6c0834a6417e3
#
_entry.id   fcf9bebe824b94ab09f6c0834a6417e3
#
_cell.length_a   1.000
_cell.length_b   1.000
_cell.length_c   1.000
_cell.angle_alpha   90.00
_cell.angle_beta   90.00
_cell.angle_gamma   90.00
#
_symmetry.space_group_name_H-M   'P 1'
#
loop_
_entity.id
_entity.type
_entity.pdbx_description
1 polymer ?
#
loop_
_entity_poly.entity_id
_entity_poly.type
_entity_poly.pdbx_seq_one_letter_code
_entity_poly.pdbx_strand_id
1 'polypeptide(L)' 'LLRLYALYKQGSEGDVSGEKPGFFDFVGTAKHEAWGKLKGMAGDEAMQKYVDLVKKLRS' A
#
# COMPACT_ATOMS: atom_id res chain seq x y z
N LEU A 1 -4.29 1.50 9.50
CA LEU A 1 -3.98 0.32 8.75
C LEU A 1 -3.31 0.62 7.44
N LEU A 2 -2.13 1.19 7.56
CA LEU A 2 -1.35 1.59 6.40
C LEU A 2 -0.97 0.40 5.52
N ARG A 3 -0.81 -0.79 6.11
CA ARG A 3 -0.44 -1.96 5.34
C ARG A 3 -1.55 -2.37 4.37
N LEU A 4 -2.80 -2.27 4.77
CA LEU A 4 -3.92 -2.54 3.86
C LEU A 4 -3.92 -1.56 2.70
N TYR A 5 -3.73 -0.29 2.99
CA TYR A 5 -3.65 0.72 1.96
C TYR A 5 -2.51 0.41 0.97
N ALA A 6 -1.32 0.12 1.52
CA ALA A 6 -0.13 -0.14 0.70
C ALA A 6 -0.32 -1.35 -0.20
N LEU A 7 -0.87 -2.44 0.33
CA LEU A 7 -1.11 -3.64 -0.46
C LEU A 7 -2.14 -3.39 -1.56
N TYR A 8 -3.18 -2.64 -1.25
CA TYR A 8 -4.19 -2.29 -2.24
C TYR A 8 -3.57 -1.46 -3.37
N LYS A 9 -2.78 -0.45 -3.02
CA LYS A 9 -2.15 0.40 -4.04
C LYS A 9 -1.17 -0.40 -4.89
N GLN A 10 -0.35 -1.23 -4.26
CA GLN A 10 0.61 -2.05 -5.01
C GLN A 10 -0.11 -3.04 -5.92
N GLY A 11 -1.22 -3.61 -5.46
CA GLY A 11 -1.97 -4.56 -6.26
C GLY A 11 -2.74 -3.93 -7.40
N SER A 12 -3.22 -2.70 -7.21
CA SER A 12 -4.05 -2.03 -8.21
C SER A 12 -3.26 -1.15 -9.18
N GLU A 13 -2.17 -0.53 -8.70
CA GLU A 13 -1.42 0.44 -9.51
C GLU A 13 0.03 0.05 -9.74
N GLY A 14 0.54 -0.98 -9.06
CA GLY A 14 1.94 -1.35 -9.18
C GLY A 14 2.82 -0.52 -8.26
N ASP A 15 4.07 -0.32 -8.67
CA ASP A 15 5.03 0.41 -7.86
C ASP A 15 4.60 1.85 -7.61
N VAL A 16 5.02 2.38 -6.46
CA VAL A 16 4.68 3.74 -6.07
C VAL A 16 5.06 4.72 -7.18
N SER A 17 4.15 5.63 -7.49
CA SER A 17 4.33 6.63 -8.53
C SER A 17 3.65 7.92 -8.11
N GLY A 18 3.89 8.98 -8.88
CA GLY A 18 3.33 10.28 -8.59
C GLY A 18 4.18 11.08 -7.62
N GLU A 19 3.76 12.29 -7.37
CA GLU A 19 4.50 13.20 -6.50
C GLU A 19 4.27 12.86 -5.02
N LYS A 20 5.29 13.11 -4.21
CA LYS A 20 5.14 12.97 -2.77
C LYS A 20 4.11 13.99 -2.27
N PRO A 21 3.33 13.63 -1.24
CA PRO A 21 2.41 14.60 -0.61
C PRO A 21 3.17 15.80 -0.08
N GLY A 22 2.43 16.89 0.16
CA GLY A 22 3.00 18.11 0.68
C GLY A 22 3.67 17.93 2.03
N PHE A 23 4.55 18.85 2.38
CA PHE A 23 5.38 18.76 3.58
C PHE A 23 4.56 18.57 4.86
N PHE A 24 3.41 19.22 4.94
CA PHE A 24 2.56 19.14 6.12
C PHE A 24 1.45 18.07 6.02
N ASP A 25 1.42 17.31 4.95
CA ASP A 25 0.45 16.22 4.80
C ASP A 25 1.03 14.94 5.39
N PHE A 26 0.96 14.84 6.71
CA PHE A 26 1.58 13.72 7.42
C PHE A 26 0.90 12.39 7.11
N VAL A 27 -0.42 12.39 6.99
CA VAL A 27 -1.16 11.17 6.66
C VAL A 27 -0.85 10.71 5.25
N GLY A 28 -0.87 11.62 4.29
CA GLY A 28 -0.53 11.30 2.91
C GLY A 28 0.90 10.80 2.78
N THR A 29 1.83 11.42 3.52
CA THR A 29 3.23 10.99 3.52
C THR A 29 3.37 9.56 4.04
N ALA A 30 2.69 9.25 5.16
CA ALA A 30 2.74 7.90 5.73
C ALA A 30 2.20 6.87 4.74
N LYS A 31 1.10 7.18 4.06
CA LYS A 31 0.52 6.30 3.05
C LYS A 31 1.47 6.09 1.88
N HIS A 32 2.06 7.17 1.39
CA HIS A 32 3.00 7.11 0.28
C HIS A 32 4.22 6.26 0.62
N GLU A 33 4.76 6.44 1.81
CA GLU A 33 5.90 5.67 2.26
C GLU A 33 5.56 4.17 2.42
N ALA A 34 4.38 3.87 2.97
CA ALA A 34 3.96 2.48 3.13
C ALA A 34 3.85 1.78 1.77
N TRP A 35 3.28 2.45 0.78
CA TRP A 35 3.21 1.92 -0.59
C TRP A 35 4.61 1.76 -1.17
N GLY A 36 5.48 2.75 -0.97
CA GLY A 36 6.85 2.70 -1.49
C GLY A 36 7.66 1.53 -0.97
N LYS A 37 7.38 1.07 0.25
CA LYS A 37 8.06 -0.09 0.83
C LYS A 37 7.76 -1.39 0.08
N LEU A 38 6.68 -1.43 -0.69
CA LEU A 38 6.30 -2.62 -1.44
C LEU A 38 6.79 -2.59 -2.88
N LYS A 39 7.61 -1.61 -3.24
CA LYS A 39 8.15 -1.48 -4.59
C LYS A 39 8.79 -2.80 -5.02
N GLY A 40 8.46 -3.24 -6.22
CA GLY A 40 8.97 -4.50 -6.76
C GLY A 40 8.06 -5.69 -6.52
N MET A 41 7.06 -5.57 -5.64
CA MET A 41 6.13 -6.66 -5.40
C MET A 41 5.16 -6.78 -6.58
N ALA A 42 4.92 -8.00 -7.05
CA ALA A 42 3.96 -8.23 -8.13
C ALA A 42 2.55 -7.85 -7.68
N GLY A 43 1.73 -7.31 -8.59
CA GLY A 43 0.38 -6.89 -8.26
C GLY A 43 -0.49 -8.03 -7.72
N ASP A 44 -0.40 -9.20 -8.33
CA ASP A 44 -1.18 -10.36 -7.86
C ASP A 44 -0.73 -10.84 -6.48
N GLU A 45 0.57 -10.77 -6.20
CA GLU A 45 1.08 -11.09 -4.86
C GLU A 45 0.55 -10.09 -3.83
N ALA A 46 0.56 -8.80 -4.16
CA ALA A 46 0.07 -7.77 -3.27
C ALA A 46 -1.42 -7.96 -2.98
N MET A 47 -2.22 -8.28 -4.00
CA MET A 47 -3.64 -8.51 -3.81
C MET A 47 -3.92 -9.76 -2.98
N GLN A 48 -3.12 -10.82 -3.16
CA GLN A 48 -3.28 -12.01 -2.34
C GLN A 48 -2.97 -11.70 -0.87
N LYS A 49 -1.91 -10.94 -0.62
CA LYS A 49 -1.57 -10.53 0.74
C LYS A 49 -2.64 -9.60 1.33
N TYR A 50 -3.23 -8.76 0.50
CA TYR A 50 -4.33 -7.90 0.93
C TYR A 50 -5.51 -8.74 1.42
N VAL A 51 -5.93 -9.70 0.61
CA VAL A 51 -7.04 -10.58 0.97
C VAL A 51 -6.73 -11.37 2.22
N ASP A 52 -5.52 -11.91 2.33
CA ASP A 52 -5.12 -12.68 3.50
C ASP A 52 -5.16 -11.83 4.77
N LEU A 53 -4.69 -10.59 4.68
CA LEU A 53 -4.70 -9.68 5.83
C LEU A 53 -6.13 -9.32 6.24
N VAL A 54 -7.00 -9.06 5.27
CA VAL A 54 -8.42 -8.77 5.56
C VAL A 54 -9.06 -9.96 6.29
N LYS A 55 -8.82 -11.17 5.81
CA LYS A 55 -9.35 -12.38 6.45
C LYS A 55 -8.84 -12.50 7.89
N LYS A 56 -7.57 -12.25 8.09
CA LYS A 56 -6.97 -12.32 9.42
C LYS A 56 -7.58 -11.29 10.37
N LEU A 57 -7.85 -10.09 9.88
CA LEU A 57 -8.44 -9.04 10.72
C LEU A 57 -9.90 -9.29 11.03
N ARG A 58 -10.58 -10.08 10.21
CA ARG A 58 -12.00 -10.40 10.40
C ARG A 58 -12.23 -11.63 11.25
N SER A 59 -11.24 -12.45 11.41
CA SER A 59 -11.37 -13.71 12.15
C SER A 59 -11.31 -13.53 13.67
#